data_7216c61bd7fbf8aec900354b078969d0
#
_entry.id   7216c61bd7fbf8aec900354b078969d0
#
_cell.length_a   1.000
_cell.length_b   1.000
_cell.length_c   1.000
_cell.angle_alpha   90.00
_cell.angle_beta   90.00
_cell.angle_gamma   90.00
#
_symmetry.space_group_name_H-M   'P 1'
#
loop_
_entity.id
_entity.type
_entity.pdbx_description
1 polymer ?
#
loop_
_entity_poly.entity_id
_entity_poly.type
_entity_poly.pdbx_seq_one_letter_code
_entity_poly.pdbx_strand_id
1 'polypeptide(L)'
;MDLARFLGSRALRFALLCVSTASLLSPLAAQAVPAFARQTGQNCVACHAGGNFPDLTPYGRIFKLTGYTIGERALPLSAMAVASYNKTNNTSEVGGLVDVTATYPKDGNVIFGTASLFLAGKVTDNIGGFVQITYNNYDHQNEDSHWVGHTVSDNLDIRYADRLIDPKQDLIFGATMNNNPGVQDPWNSTPAWGYNVVPGSTGPATTPLLAGGLAQNVAGAGAYVYWDRTIYAELSGYATANGVWSFMSHGFNTGRGDQQIVKGTNPYWRLALTREWGPHNAMIGTFGMNTDLYPDANDPSGPTDRFRDIGFDAQYQYLLDPHTVTATATYITEKHIYASTEPAPLDPDGSLGLGLPDTSGSDKLDMFRAKVSYVYQAKYGGSLSFFNVTGSANTALQTAANDPNNPGTVAGEPLGSLNGSPATRGWTAEATWTPLQNARIGLQYTWFNKFNGGTNNYDGFGRNASDNNTLFLYVWGAI
;
A
#
# COMPACT_ATOMS: atom_id res chain seq x y z
N MET A 1 -20.59 34.83 1.76
CA MET A 1 -19.91 34.45 0.50
C MET A 1 -20.46 33.08 0.14
N ASP A 2 -21.28 32.99 -0.91
CA ASP A 2 -22.20 31.88 -1.16
C ASP A 2 -21.51 30.56 -1.49
N LEU A 3 -21.69 29.55 -0.63
CA LEU A 3 -21.32 28.14 -0.84
C LEU A 3 -21.92 27.59 -2.14
N ALA A 4 -23.06 28.12 -2.59
CA ALA A 4 -23.74 27.72 -3.83
C ALA A 4 -23.00 28.14 -5.12
N ARG A 5 -22.12 29.13 -5.09
CA ARG A 5 -21.30 29.52 -6.26
C ARG A 5 -20.00 28.74 -6.36
N PHE A 6 -19.53 28.15 -5.26
CA PHE A 6 -18.31 27.32 -5.28
C PHE A 6 -18.58 25.91 -5.78
N LEU A 7 -19.79 25.40 -5.63
CA LEU A 7 -20.26 24.15 -6.25
C LEU A 7 -20.64 24.33 -7.74
N GLY A 8 -20.04 25.36 -8.37
CA GLY A 8 -20.31 25.74 -9.75
C GLY A 8 -20.25 24.57 -10.72
N SER A 9 -21.20 24.58 -11.62
CA SER A 9 -21.53 23.74 -12.78
C SER A 9 -20.62 22.52 -13.13
N ARG A 10 -19.36 22.51 -12.75
CA ARG A 10 -18.40 21.42 -13.01
C ARG A 10 -18.55 20.25 -12.05
N ALA A 11 -18.74 20.50 -10.75
CA ALA A 11 -18.98 19.43 -9.78
C ALA A 11 -20.37 18.80 -10.00
N LEU A 12 -21.37 19.60 -10.35
CA LEU A 12 -22.70 19.11 -10.70
C LEU A 12 -22.67 18.31 -12.02
N ARG A 13 -21.91 18.74 -13.02
CA ARG A 13 -21.70 17.99 -14.28
C ARG A 13 -20.95 16.70 -14.04
N PHE A 14 -19.98 16.67 -13.14
CA PHE A 14 -19.28 15.47 -12.76
C PHE A 14 -20.20 14.48 -12.02
N ALA A 15 -20.98 14.97 -11.06
CA ALA A 15 -21.98 14.14 -10.38
C ALA A 15 -23.03 13.58 -11.36
N LEU A 16 -23.50 14.39 -12.31
CA LEU A 16 -24.42 13.94 -13.36
C LEU A 16 -23.76 12.96 -14.35
N LEU A 17 -22.49 13.13 -14.67
CA LEU A 17 -21.74 12.20 -15.50
C LEU A 17 -21.56 10.86 -14.77
N CYS A 18 -21.24 10.88 -13.46
CA CYS A 18 -21.13 9.69 -12.62
C CYS A 18 -22.48 8.96 -12.50
N VAL A 19 -23.59 9.67 -12.38
CA VAL A 19 -24.93 9.09 -12.34
C VAL A 19 -25.34 8.50 -13.68
N SER A 20 -25.00 9.16 -14.80
CA SER A 20 -25.30 8.64 -16.15
C SER A 20 -24.43 7.46 -16.55
N THR A 21 -23.16 7.41 -16.13
CA THR A 21 -22.31 6.20 -16.30
C THR A 21 -22.75 5.05 -15.42
N ALA A 22 -23.22 5.31 -14.20
CA ALA A 22 -23.79 4.29 -13.33
C ALA A 22 -25.11 3.68 -13.89
N SER A 23 -25.86 4.45 -14.65
CA SER A 23 -27.12 3.96 -15.29
C SER A 23 -26.88 3.12 -16.55
N LEU A 24 -25.72 3.20 -17.17
CA LEU A 24 -25.32 2.37 -18.32
C LEU A 24 -24.77 0.99 -17.89
N LEU A 25 -24.46 0.82 -16.61
CA LEU A 25 -24.09 -0.47 -16.01
C LEU A 25 -25.36 -1.21 -15.58
N SER A 26 -26.07 -1.79 -16.54
CA SER A 26 -27.17 -2.74 -16.24
C SER A 26 -26.73 -3.77 -15.20
N PRO A 27 -27.62 -4.25 -14.32
CA PRO A 27 -27.26 -5.12 -13.20
C PRO A 27 -26.91 -6.53 -13.69
N LEU A 28 -25.74 -6.67 -14.28
CA LEU A 28 -25.02 -7.92 -14.20
C LEU A 28 -24.52 -7.96 -12.76
N ALA A 29 -24.83 -9.04 -12.03
CA ALA A 29 -24.42 -9.23 -10.64
C ALA A 29 -22.92 -8.98 -10.51
N ALA A 30 -22.51 -7.80 -10.06
CA ALA A 30 -21.19 -7.28 -10.18
C ALA A 30 -20.50 -7.30 -8.82
N GLN A 31 -19.25 -7.67 -8.77
CA GLN A 31 -18.54 -8.25 -7.65
C GLN A 31 -17.09 -7.75 -7.59
N ALA A 32 -16.47 -7.68 -6.44
CA ALA A 32 -15.23 -6.90 -6.14
C ALA A 32 -13.89 -7.48 -6.58
N VAL A 33 -13.53 -8.53 -6.86
CA VAL A 33 -12.81 -9.19 -7.95
C VAL A 33 -13.90 -10.04 -8.58
N PRO A 34 -14.58 -9.54 -9.57
CA PRO A 34 -15.77 -10.18 -10.08
C PRO A 34 -15.55 -11.65 -10.46
N ALA A 35 -14.31 -11.99 -10.82
CA ALA A 35 -13.92 -13.38 -11.10
C ALA A 35 -14.14 -14.31 -9.88
N PHE A 36 -13.73 -13.91 -8.68
CA PHE A 36 -13.86 -14.76 -7.48
C PHE A 36 -15.32 -14.98 -7.09
N ALA A 37 -16.13 -13.99 -7.28
CA ALA A 37 -17.51 -14.14 -6.92
C ALA A 37 -18.32 -14.86 -8.01
N ARG A 38 -17.94 -14.77 -9.31
CA ARG A 38 -18.44 -15.71 -10.33
C ARG A 38 -18.05 -17.16 -10.02
N GLN A 39 -16.81 -17.38 -9.54
CA GLN A 39 -16.30 -18.68 -9.15
C GLN A 39 -17.07 -19.27 -7.95
N THR A 40 -17.34 -18.46 -6.93
CA THR A 40 -17.93 -18.93 -5.66
C THR A 40 -19.44 -18.82 -5.60
N GLY A 41 -20.06 -18.05 -6.52
CA GLY A 41 -21.47 -17.69 -6.44
C GLY A 41 -21.82 -16.78 -5.24
N GLN A 42 -20.80 -16.21 -4.57
CA GLN A 42 -20.97 -15.42 -3.35
C GLN A 42 -20.87 -13.92 -3.63
N ASN A 43 -21.57 -13.12 -2.84
CA ASN A 43 -21.47 -11.67 -2.85
C ASN A 43 -20.17 -11.19 -2.17
N CYS A 44 -19.74 -9.96 -2.46
CA CYS A 44 -18.51 -9.36 -1.89
C CYS A 44 -18.45 -9.41 -0.37
N VAL A 45 -19.60 -9.25 0.30
CA VAL A 45 -19.71 -9.28 1.76
C VAL A 45 -19.42 -10.65 2.38
N ALA A 46 -19.48 -11.73 1.62
CA ALA A 46 -19.10 -13.05 2.11
C ALA A 46 -17.58 -13.11 2.39
N CYS A 47 -16.79 -12.51 1.51
CA CYS A 47 -15.33 -12.51 1.62
C CYS A 47 -14.76 -11.26 2.30
N HIS A 48 -15.45 -10.11 2.18
CA HIS A 48 -14.96 -8.82 2.72
C HIS A 48 -15.90 -8.27 3.78
N ALA A 49 -15.39 -7.87 4.92
CA ALA A 49 -16.14 -7.35 6.06
C ALA A 49 -16.97 -6.12 5.67
N GLY A 50 -18.30 -6.28 5.64
CA GLY A 50 -19.22 -5.24 5.16
C GLY A 50 -19.01 -4.83 3.70
N GLY A 51 -18.37 -5.67 2.88
CA GLY A 51 -17.96 -5.33 1.52
C GLY A 51 -16.78 -4.35 1.47
N ASN A 52 -16.10 -4.12 2.58
CA ASN A 52 -14.98 -3.18 2.67
C ASN A 52 -13.64 -3.87 2.33
N PHE A 53 -12.99 -3.45 1.25
CA PHE A 53 -11.66 -3.94 0.89
C PHE A 53 -10.60 -3.20 1.69
N PRO A 54 -9.48 -3.83 2.06
CA PRO A 54 -9.08 -5.21 1.86
C PRO A 54 -9.52 -6.19 2.97
N ASP A 55 -10.34 -5.75 3.94
CA ASP A 55 -10.65 -6.47 5.19
C ASP A 55 -11.37 -7.80 4.91
N LEU A 56 -10.72 -8.95 5.14
CA LEU A 56 -11.29 -10.27 4.88
C LEU A 56 -12.10 -10.80 6.08
N THR A 57 -13.29 -11.38 5.80
CA THR A 57 -14.06 -12.20 6.74
C THR A 57 -13.36 -13.53 7.02
N PRO A 58 -13.80 -14.32 8.03
CA PRO A 58 -13.32 -15.70 8.19
C PRO A 58 -13.47 -16.55 6.92
N TYR A 59 -14.57 -16.41 6.18
CA TYR A 59 -14.77 -17.12 4.90
C TYR A 59 -13.77 -16.66 3.83
N GLY A 60 -13.56 -15.35 3.69
CA GLY A 60 -12.57 -14.80 2.75
C GLY A 60 -11.15 -15.26 3.06
N ARG A 61 -10.82 -15.39 4.36
CA ARG A 61 -9.51 -15.95 4.79
C ARG A 61 -9.34 -17.41 4.39
N ILE A 62 -10.36 -18.25 4.65
CA ILE A 62 -10.33 -19.66 4.24
C ILE A 62 -10.23 -19.77 2.71
N PHE A 63 -10.97 -18.96 1.95
CA PHE A 63 -10.88 -18.93 0.50
C PHE A 63 -9.43 -18.63 0.03
N LYS A 64 -8.77 -17.65 0.64
CA LYS A 64 -7.37 -17.29 0.36
C LYS A 64 -6.42 -18.41 0.78
N LEU A 65 -6.60 -18.98 1.98
CA LEU A 65 -5.77 -20.04 2.53
C LEU A 65 -5.87 -21.36 1.75
N THR A 66 -7.02 -21.67 1.18
CA THR A 66 -7.22 -22.85 0.33
C THR A 66 -6.79 -22.59 -1.13
N GLY A 67 -5.93 -21.61 -1.37
CA GLY A 67 -5.37 -21.33 -2.68
C GLY A 67 -6.37 -20.76 -3.69
N TYR A 68 -7.40 -20.04 -3.23
CA TYR A 68 -8.45 -19.47 -4.09
C TYR A 68 -9.23 -20.52 -4.89
N THR A 69 -9.36 -21.74 -4.36
CA THR A 69 -9.89 -22.89 -5.13
C THR A 69 -11.35 -23.24 -4.81
N ILE A 70 -11.96 -22.63 -3.78
CA ILE A 70 -13.38 -22.87 -3.42
C ILE A 70 -14.28 -22.40 -4.57
N GLY A 71 -15.26 -23.23 -4.93
CA GLY A 71 -16.25 -22.97 -5.97
C GLY A 71 -15.90 -23.61 -7.31
N GLU A 72 -16.64 -23.21 -8.34
CA GLU A 72 -16.52 -23.76 -9.69
C GLU A 72 -15.57 -22.92 -10.54
N ARG A 73 -14.92 -23.54 -11.52
CA ARG A 73 -14.07 -22.80 -12.46
C ARG A 73 -14.94 -21.85 -13.30
N ALA A 74 -14.63 -20.56 -13.27
CA ALA A 74 -15.35 -19.51 -13.99
C ALA A 74 -14.38 -18.67 -14.85
N LEU A 75 -14.92 -17.70 -15.61
CA LEU A 75 -14.08 -16.75 -16.34
C LEU A 75 -13.19 -16.00 -15.35
N PRO A 76 -11.85 -16.15 -15.43
CA PRO A 76 -10.94 -15.61 -14.41
C PRO A 76 -10.61 -14.12 -14.61
N LEU A 77 -11.26 -13.45 -15.56
CA LEU A 77 -10.96 -12.07 -15.95
C LEU A 77 -11.87 -11.09 -15.24
N SER A 78 -11.30 -10.04 -14.69
CA SER A 78 -12.03 -8.88 -14.16
C SER A 78 -11.19 -7.61 -14.30
N ALA A 79 -11.84 -6.45 -14.22
CA ALA A 79 -11.19 -5.17 -14.33
C ALA A 79 -11.72 -4.19 -13.30
N MET A 80 -10.92 -3.20 -12.92
CA MET A 80 -11.34 -2.06 -12.12
C MET A 80 -10.78 -0.75 -12.68
N ALA A 81 -11.40 0.35 -12.30
CA ALA A 81 -10.91 1.69 -12.60
C ALA A 81 -11.23 2.66 -11.45
N VAL A 82 -10.38 3.67 -11.31
CA VAL A 82 -10.53 4.75 -10.33
C VAL A 82 -10.42 6.10 -11.03
N ALA A 83 -11.46 6.93 -10.85
CA ALA A 83 -11.40 8.35 -11.12
C ALA A 83 -11.38 9.10 -9.79
N SER A 84 -10.60 10.16 -9.67
CA SER A 84 -10.44 10.87 -8.42
C SER A 84 -10.28 12.37 -8.59
N TYR A 85 -10.51 13.09 -7.49
CA TYR A 85 -10.21 14.50 -7.33
C TYR A 85 -9.39 14.65 -6.06
N ASN A 86 -8.24 15.28 -6.17
CA ASN A 86 -7.33 15.54 -5.08
C ASN A 86 -7.19 17.05 -4.86
N LYS A 87 -7.19 17.49 -3.60
CA LYS A 87 -6.90 18.86 -3.23
C LYS A 87 -6.06 18.91 -1.98
N THR A 88 -4.80 19.26 -2.16
CA THR A 88 -3.84 19.54 -1.08
C THR A 88 -4.01 20.98 -0.59
N ASN A 89 -3.85 21.19 0.70
CA ASN A 89 -4.11 22.48 1.34
C ASN A 89 -3.19 23.60 0.79
N ASN A 90 -1.91 23.31 0.61
CA ASN A 90 -0.95 24.24 0.02
C ASN A 90 0.02 23.50 -0.89
N THR A 91 -0.06 23.80 -2.19
CA THR A 91 0.82 23.27 -3.24
C THR A 91 1.78 24.31 -3.78
N SER A 92 1.94 25.45 -3.08
CA SER A 92 2.85 26.50 -3.52
C SER A 92 4.28 26.05 -3.46
N GLU A 93 5.04 26.36 -4.49
CA GLU A 93 6.49 26.25 -4.47
C GLU A 93 7.07 27.21 -3.42
N VAL A 94 8.00 26.73 -2.61
CA VAL A 94 8.70 27.53 -1.62
C VAL A 94 10.20 27.46 -1.93
N GLY A 95 10.84 28.62 -2.04
CA GLY A 95 12.28 28.67 -2.30
C GLY A 95 12.72 28.19 -3.70
N GLY A 96 11.80 28.12 -4.67
CA GLY A 96 12.10 27.62 -6.02
C GLY A 96 12.15 26.10 -6.13
N LEU A 97 11.72 25.39 -5.09
CA LEU A 97 11.58 23.95 -5.09
C LEU A 97 10.25 23.53 -5.74
N VAL A 98 10.32 22.51 -6.56
CA VAL A 98 9.13 21.80 -7.03
C VAL A 98 8.35 21.32 -5.81
N ASP A 99 7.03 21.51 -5.82
CA ASP A 99 6.17 21.02 -4.76
C ASP A 99 6.24 19.48 -4.67
N VAL A 100 7.12 18.99 -3.80
CA VAL A 100 7.31 17.55 -3.55
C VAL A 100 6.07 16.88 -2.93
N THR A 101 5.05 17.68 -2.57
CA THR A 101 3.79 17.16 -2.05
C THR A 101 2.73 16.99 -3.11
N ALA A 102 2.96 17.44 -4.33
CA ALA A 102 2.05 17.23 -5.46
C ALA A 102 2.19 15.80 -5.97
N THR A 103 1.62 14.86 -5.24
CA THR A 103 1.54 13.44 -5.66
C THR A 103 0.74 13.27 -6.95
N TYR A 104 -0.10 14.26 -7.29
CA TYR A 104 -0.86 14.29 -8.52
C TYR A 104 -0.54 15.52 -9.35
N PRO A 105 -0.27 15.34 -10.65
CA PRO A 105 0.17 16.42 -11.55
C PRO A 105 -0.89 17.50 -11.77
N LYS A 106 -2.10 17.28 -11.28
CA LYS A 106 -3.24 18.22 -11.44
C LYS A 106 -4.04 18.31 -10.16
N ASP A 107 -3.40 18.77 -9.08
CA ASP A 107 -4.10 19.09 -7.85
C ASP A 107 -5.27 20.05 -8.11
N GLY A 108 -6.43 19.76 -7.52
CA GLY A 108 -7.66 20.53 -7.75
C GLY A 108 -8.40 20.20 -9.05
N ASN A 109 -8.02 19.15 -9.75
CA ASN A 109 -8.71 18.66 -10.94
C ASN A 109 -9.17 17.21 -10.78
N VAL A 110 -10.16 16.83 -11.59
CA VAL A 110 -10.55 15.43 -11.73
C VAL A 110 -9.59 14.73 -12.66
N ILE A 111 -9.08 13.60 -12.22
CA ILE A 111 -8.18 12.75 -12.99
C ILE A 111 -8.70 11.32 -13.09
N PHE A 112 -8.32 10.64 -14.16
CA PHE A 112 -8.37 9.20 -14.24
C PHE A 112 -7.03 8.69 -13.66
N GLY A 113 -7.07 8.16 -12.44
CA GLY A 113 -5.86 7.78 -11.71
C GLY A 113 -5.30 6.47 -12.20
N THR A 114 -6.08 5.41 -12.13
CA THR A 114 -5.61 4.06 -12.37
C THR A 114 -6.69 3.14 -12.93
N ALA A 115 -6.27 2.11 -13.65
CA ALA A 115 -7.09 0.96 -14.03
C ALA A 115 -6.30 -0.33 -13.84
N SER A 116 -6.97 -1.39 -13.39
CA SER A 116 -6.34 -2.69 -13.22
C SER A 116 -7.11 -3.79 -13.92
N LEU A 117 -6.38 -4.73 -14.48
CA LEU A 117 -6.86 -5.99 -15.00
C LEU A 117 -6.48 -7.11 -14.03
N PHE A 118 -7.41 -8.00 -13.73
CA PHE A 118 -7.18 -9.14 -12.85
C PHE A 118 -7.35 -10.44 -13.63
N LEU A 119 -6.38 -11.35 -13.48
CA LEU A 119 -6.53 -12.77 -13.76
C LEU A 119 -6.61 -13.47 -12.41
N ALA A 120 -7.81 -13.93 -12.03
CA ALA A 120 -8.06 -14.41 -10.67
C ALA A 120 -9.01 -15.60 -10.67
N GLY A 121 -8.61 -16.71 -10.04
CA GLY A 121 -9.46 -17.88 -9.96
C GLY A 121 -8.73 -19.18 -9.68
N LYS A 122 -9.54 -20.23 -9.70
CA LYS A 122 -9.15 -21.63 -9.57
C LYS A 122 -8.54 -22.13 -10.89
N VAL A 123 -7.32 -22.63 -10.82
CA VAL A 123 -6.61 -23.27 -11.95
C VAL A 123 -6.80 -24.78 -11.90
N THR A 124 -6.57 -25.40 -10.75
CA THR A 124 -6.85 -26.81 -10.44
C THR A 124 -7.62 -26.93 -9.12
N ASP A 125 -7.87 -28.12 -8.62
CA ASP A 125 -8.51 -28.28 -7.31
C ASP A 125 -7.63 -27.80 -6.14
N ASN A 126 -6.32 -27.75 -6.34
CA ASN A 126 -5.35 -27.35 -5.33
C ASN A 126 -4.57 -26.08 -5.69
N ILE A 127 -4.70 -25.56 -6.92
CA ILE A 127 -3.94 -24.40 -7.39
C ILE A 127 -4.90 -23.31 -7.87
N GLY A 128 -4.69 -22.11 -7.39
CA GLY A 128 -5.34 -20.91 -7.84
C GLY A 128 -4.52 -19.67 -7.48
N GLY A 129 -5.09 -18.51 -7.70
CA GLY A 129 -4.40 -17.27 -7.38
C GLY A 129 -5.05 -16.06 -7.99
N PHE A 130 -4.39 -14.93 -7.83
CA PHE A 130 -4.70 -13.72 -8.58
C PHE A 130 -3.43 -13.03 -9.07
N VAL A 131 -3.56 -12.40 -10.22
CA VAL A 131 -2.55 -11.53 -10.82
C VAL A 131 -3.24 -10.21 -11.13
N GLN A 132 -2.71 -9.12 -10.64
CA GLN A 132 -3.16 -7.76 -10.91
C GLN A 132 -2.14 -7.07 -11.81
N ILE A 133 -2.61 -6.52 -12.92
CA ILE A 133 -1.84 -5.67 -13.84
C ILE A 133 -2.47 -4.30 -13.77
N THR A 134 -1.69 -3.29 -13.36
CA THR A 134 -2.20 -1.95 -13.11
C THR A 134 -1.58 -0.95 -14.09
N TYR A 135 -2.42 -0.16 -14.73
CA TYR A 135 -2.03 1.03 -15.47
C TYR A 135 -2.19 2.25 -14.59
N ASN A 136 -1.09 2.95 -14.35
CA ASN A 136 -1.06 4.26 -13.70
C ASN A 136 -0.96 5.33 -14.78
N ASN A 137 -1.91 6.26 -14.80
CA ASN A 137 -1.95 7.29 -15.84
C ASN A 137 -0.90 8.40 -15.62
N TYR A 138 -0.39 8.53 -14.40
CA TYR A 138 0.58 9.54 -13.99
C TYR A 138 1.73 8.86 -13.25
N ASP A 139 2.52 8.06 -13.98
CA ASP A 139 3.57 7.26 -13.39
C ASP A 139 4.86 8.09 -13.20
N HIS A 140 5.33 8.72 -14.27
CA HIS A 140 6.51 9.57 -14.23
C HIS A 140 6.40 10.71 -15.26
N GLN A 141 7.29 11.68 -15.16
CA GLN A 141 7.44 12.72 -16.16
C GLN A 141 8.57 12.36 -17.14
N ASN A 142 8.36 12.59 -18.42
CA ASN A 142 9.39 12.49 -19.43
C ASN A 142 10.30 13.75 -19.43
N GLU A 143 11.31 13.77 -20.30
CA GLU A 143 12.26 14.90 -20.44
C GLU A 143 11.57 16.25 -20.75
N ASP A 144 10.39 16.23 -21.37
CA ASP A 144 9.58 17.41 -21.68
C ASP A 144 8.62 17.80 -20.53
N SER A 145 8.76 17.20 -19.34
CA SER A 145 7.87 17.38 -18.19
C SER A 145 6.41 16.97 -18.43
N HIS A 146 6.17 16.13 -19.44
CA HIS A 146 4.85 15.55 -19.66
C HIS A 146 4.70 14.25 -18.87
N TRP A 147 3.55 14.10 -18.22
CA TRP A 147 3.22 12.87 -17.53
C TRP A 147 2.99 11.72 -18.49
N VAL A 148 3.57 10.58 -18.20
CA VAL A 148 3.51 9.35 -18.98
C VAL A 148 2.86 8.27 -18.12
N GLY A 149 1.92 7.54 -18.71
CA GLY A 149 1.31 6.38 -18.07
C GLY A 149 2.16 5.13 -18.27
N HIS A 150 2.15 4.26 -17.26
CA HIS A 150 2.88 3.00 -17.27
C HIS A 150 2.00 1.84 -16.79
N THR A 151 2.26 0.64 -17.33
CA THR A 151 1.59 -0.61 -16.94
C THR A 151 2.57 -1.50 -16.20
N VAL A 152 2.20 -1.88 -15.00
CA VAL A 152 3.04 -2.69 -14.11
C VAL A 152 2.35 -3.99 -13.72
N SER A 153 3.15 -5.03 -13.42
CA SER A 153 2.70 -6.15 -12.62
C SER A 153 2.55 -5.65 -11.18
N ASP A 154 1.31 -5.50 -10.73
CA ASP A 154 1.02 -5.02 -9.38
C ASP A 154 1.08 -6.19 -8.38
N ASN A 155 0.01 -6.57 -7.73
CA ASN A 155 0.02 -7.67 -6.78
C ASN A 155 -0.20 -9.02 -7.48
N LEU A 156 0.66 -9.97 -7.18
CA LEU A 156 0.56 -11.35 -7.64
C LEU A 156 0.67 -12.29 -6.46
N ASP A 157 -0.26 -13.26 -6.36
CA ASP A 157 -0.25 -14.33 -5.36
C ASP A 157 -0.82 -15.61 -5.97
N ILE A 158 0.05 -16.57 -6.24
CA ILE A 158 -0.31 -17.90 -6.75
C ILE A 158 -0.06 -18.90 -5.63
N ARG A 159 -1.03 -19.80 -5.40
CA ARG A 159 -0.97 -20.76 -4.30
C ARG A 159 -1.23 -22.18 -4.77
N TYR A 160 -0.49 -23.09 -4.18
CA TYR A 160 -0.91 -24.46 -4.00
C TYR A 160 -1.41 -24.62 -2.56
N ALA A 161 -2.54 -25.26 -2.35
CA ALA A 161 -3.04 -25.55 -1.02
C ALA A 161 -3.75 -26.90 -0.97
N ASP A 162 -3.67 -27.55 0.19
CA ASP A 162 -4.45 -28.71 0.52
C ASP A 162 -4.99 -28.61 1.95
N ARG A 163 -6.01 -29.38 2.27
CA ARG A 163 -6.68 -29.31 3.56
C ARG A 163 -7.00 -30.71 4.06
N LEU A 164 -6.52 -31.03 5.25
CA LEU A 164 -6.85 -32.24 5.98
C LEU A 164 -7.88 -31.91 7.05
N ILE A 165 -9.08 -32.45 6.91
CA ILE A 165 -10.19 -32.27 7.84
C ILE A 165 -10.63 -33.64 8.37
N ASP A 166 -10.61 -33.79 9.70
CA ASP A 166 -11.17 -34.94 10.39
C ASP A 166 -11.79 -34.49 11.74
N PRO A 167 -12.46 -35.37 12.50
CA PRO A 167 -13.08 -34.95 13.78
C PRO A 167 -12.13 -34.41 14.85
N LYS A 168 -10.81 -34.52 14.63
CA LYS A 168 -9.79 -34.11 15.62
C LYS A 168 -8.95 -32.93 15.14
N GLN A 169 -8.96 -32.60 13.85
CA GLN A 169 -8.12 -31.54 13.29
C GLN A 169 -8.69 -30.93 12.02
N ASP A 170 -8.41 -29.65 11.84
CA ASP A 170 -8.60 -28.90 10.60
C ASP A 170 -7.27 -28.25 10.23
N LEU A 171 -6.55 -28.84 9.29
CA LEU A 171 -5.21 -28.41 8.89
C LEU A 171 -5.23 -27.98 7.43
N ILE A 172 -4.98 -26.69 7.16
CA ILE A 172 -4.70 -26.17 5.83
C ILE A 172 -3.18 -25.97 5.73
N PHE A 173 -2.57 -26.43 4.67
CA PHE A 173 -1.16 -26.18 4.37
C PHE A 173 -0.99 -25.89 2.89
N GLY A 174 0.03 -25.11 2.56
CA GLY A 174 0.24 -24.73 1.18
C GLY A 174 1.57 -24.04 0.92
N ALA A 175 1.75 -23.72 -0.34
CA ALA A 175 2.85 -22.90 -0.83
C ALA A 175 2.31 -21.66 -1.52
N THR A 176 3.06 -20.57 -1.49
CA THR A 176 2.76 -19.30 -2.17
C THR A 176 3.91 -18.87 -3.03
N MET A 177 3.62 -18.23 -4.15
CA MET A 177 4.54 -17.48 -4.97
C MET A 177 3.95 -16.09 -5.19
N ASN A 178 4.69 -15.04 -4.81
CA ASN A 178 4.17 -13.67 -4.84
C ASN A 178 5.29 -12.65 -5.09
N ASN A 179 4.91 -11.40 -5.35
CA ASN A 179 5.84 -10.30 -5.68
C ASN A 179 5.81 -9.14 -4.68
N ASN A 180 5.25 -9.36 -3.50
CA ASN A 180 5.15 -8.31 -2.48
C ASN A 180 5.10 -8.96 -1.09
N PRO A 181 6.15 -8.79 -0.25
CA PRO A 181 6.17 -9.39 1.09
C PRO A 181 4.94 -8.98 1.91
N GLY A 182 4.16 -9.97 2.35
CA GLY A 182 2.91 -9.76 3.10
C GLY A 182 1.65 -9.76 2.25
N VAL A 183 1.70 -9.76 0.91
CA VAL A 183 0.49 -9.86 0.07
C VAL A 183 -0.25 -11.18 0.32
N GLN A 184 0.47 -12.22 0.69
CA GLN A 184 -0.08 -13.54 1.03
C GLN A 184 -0.73 -13.61 2.41
N ASP A 185 -0.61 -12.57 3.25
CA ASP A 185 -1.24 -12.53 4.57
C ASP A 185 -2.75 -12.81 4.52
N PRO A 186 -3.26 -13.82 5.26
CA PRO A 186 -4.68 -14.17 5.22
C PRO A 186 -5.61 -13.09 5.81
N TRP A 187 -5.13 -12.21 6.67
CA TRP A 187 -5.94 -11.15 7.30
C TRP A 187 -5.92 -9.84 6.53
N ASN A 188 -5.01 -9.71 5.55
CA ASN A 188 -4.74 -8.45 4.84
C ASN A 188 -4.46 -7.28 5.81
N SER A 189 -3.80 -7.57 6.92
CA SER A 189 -3.43 -6.61 7.98
C SER A 189 -2.00 -6.10 7.85
N THR A 190 -1.16 -6.80 7.07
CA THR A 190 0.20 -6.37 6.75
C THR A 190 0.19 -5.17 5.80
N PRO A 191 1.27 -4.36 5.77
CA PRO A 191 1.32 -3.13 4.97
C PRO A 191 1.08 -3.29 3.48
N ALA A 192 1.35 -4.46 2.90
CA ALA A 192 1.09 -4.76 1.49
C ALA A 192 -0.35 -4.48 1.05
N TRP A 193 -1.30 -4.53 1.97
CA TRP A 193 -2.72 -4.33 1.67
C TRP A 193 -3.23 -2.92 1.92
N GLY A 194 -2.48 -2.10 2.67
CA GLY A 194 -2.95 -0.79 3.11
C GLY A 194 -4.18 -0.87 4.00
N TYR A 195 -4.74 0.28 4.38
CA TYR A 195 -5.92 0.33 5.25
C TYR A 195 -7.17 0.89 4.57
N ASN A 196 -7.02 1.63 3.50
CA ASN A 196 -8.12 2.25 2.77
C ASN A 196 -8.32 1.55 1.43
N VAL A 197 -9.56 1.54 0.96
CA VAL A 197 -9.95 0.95 -0.33
C VAL A 197 -9.20 1.58 -1.48
N VAL A 198 -9.18 2.90 -1.49
CA VAL A 198 -8.35 3.71 -2.38
C VAL A 198 -7.57 4.66 -1.48
N PRO A 199 -6.25 4.52 -1.39
CA PRO A 199 -5.43 5.43 -0.60
C PRO A 199 -5.52 6.86 -1.12
N GLY A 200 -5.61 7.83 -0.18
CA GLY A 200 -5.46 9.23 -0.52
C GLY A 200 -4.03 9.54 -0.96
N SER A 201 -3.84 10.73 -1.54
CA SER A 201 -2.58 11.11 -2.18
C SER A 201 -1.43 11.35 -1.21
N THR A 202 -1.70 11.68 0.04
CA THR A 202 -0.65 12.04 1.00
C THR A 202 -0.55 11.03 2.13
N GLY A 203 0.68 10.74 2.53
CA GLY A 203 1.02 9.84 3.62
C GLY A 203 2.39 10.19 4.20
N PRO A 204 2.93 9.39 5.14
CA PRO A 204 4.32 9.53 5.57
C PRO A 204 5.27 9.37 4.38
N ALA A 205 6.24 10.28 4.25
CA ALA A 205 7.24 10.23 3.19
C ALA A 205 8.22 9.06 3.40
N THR A 206 8.58 8.79 4.67
CA THR A 206 9.46 7.68 5.04
C THR A 206 8.67 6.58 5.73
N THR A 207 8.88 5.34 5.32
CA THR A 207 8.28 4.14 5.93
C THR A 207 9.31 3.02 5.98
N PRO A 208 9.18 2.04 6.89
CA PRO A 208 10.01 0.83 6.88
C PRO A 208 9.99 0.12 5.52
N LEU A 209 11.08 -0.52 5.14
CA LEU A 209 11.22 -1.20 3.86
C LEU A 209 10.11 -2.25 3.64
N LEU A 210 9.76 -3.00 4.68
CA LEU A 210 8.68 -3.99 4.63
C LEU A 210 7.27 -3.35 4.49
N ALA A 211 7.16 -2.03 4.66
CA ALA A 211 5.89 -1.31 4.48
C ALA A 211 5.58 -0.93 3.02
N GLY A 212 6.14 -1.64 2.06
CA GLY A 212 5.85 -1.48 0.64
C GLY A 212 7.06 -1.24 -0.26
N GLY A 213 8.25 -0.99 0.31
CA GLY A 213 9.45 -0.66 -0.47
C GLY A 213 9.96 -1.80 -1.37
N LEU A 214 9.54 -3.05 -1.12
CA LEU A 214 9.91 -4.20 -1.95
C LEU A 214 8.78 -4.64 -2.91
N ALA A 215 7.62 -3.99 -2.87
CA ALA A 215 6.51 -4.35 -3.74
C ALA A 215 6.92 -4.25 -5.22
N GLN A 216 6.61 -5.30 -6.01
CA GLN A 216 6.94 -5.42 -7.43
C GLN A 216 8.46 -5.28 -7.76
N ASN A 217 9.33 -5.36 -6.77
CA ASN A 217 10.80 -5.42 -6.96
C ASN A 217 11.34 -6.83 -6.74
N VAL A 218 10.60 -7.65 -5.99
CA VAL A 218 11.03 -8.99 -5.60
C VAL A 218 10.06 -10.05 -6.09
N ALA A 219 10.58 -11.26 -6.27
CA ALA A 219 9.85 -12.50 -6.44
C ALA A 219 10.10 -13.37 -5.21
N GLY A 220 9.04 -13.85 -4.58
CA GLY A 220 9.11 -14.66 -3.38
C GLY A 220 8.39 -15.98 -3.52
N ALA A 221 8.86 -16.98 -2.79
CA ALA A 221 8.19 -18.25 -2.63
C ALA A 221 8.30 -18.72 -1.18
N GLY A 222 7.25 -19.39 -0.69
CA GLY A 222 7.20 -19.85 0.69
C GLY A 222 6.15 -20.91 0.93
N ALA A 223 6.12 -21.40 2.17
CA ALA A 223 5.15 -22.36 2.64
C ALA A 223 4.44 -21.84 3.89
N TYR A 224 3.20 -22.26 4.08
CA TYR A 224 2.39 -21.89 5.23
C TYR A 224 1.57 -23.06 5.74
N VAL A 225 1.16 -22.92 7.01
CA VAL A 225 0.26 -23.83 7.69
C VAL A 225 -0.75 -23.04 8.51
N TYR A 226 -2.01 -23.48 8.53
CA TYR A 226 -3.07 -22.95 9.38
C TYR A 226 -3.77 -24.12 10.08
N TRP A 227 -3.56 -24.20 11.39
CA TRP A 227 -3.99 -25.32 12.22
C TRP A 227 -5.15 -24.96 13.11
N ASP A 228 -6.19 -25.79 13.07
CA ASP A 228 -7.41 -25.69 13.88
C ASP A 228 -8.04 -24.30 13.90
N ARG A 229 -7.92 -23.59 12.77
CA ARG A 229 -8.42 -22.21 12.62
C ARG A 229 -7.91 -21.27 13.72
N THR A 230 -6.78 -21.60 14.32
CA THR A 230 -6.23 -20.92 15.49
C THR A 230 -4.80 -20.45 15.28
N ILE A 231 -3.91 -21.30 14.73
CA ILE A 231 -2.49 -21.01 14.60
C ILE A 231 -2.11 -20.94 13.11
N TYR A 232 -1.53 -19.83 12.71
CA TYR A 232 -0.94 -19.65 11.39
C TYR A 232 0.57 -19.48 11.51
N ALA A 233 1.31 -20.15 10.65
CA ALA A 233 2.73 -19.96 10.48
C ALA A 233 3.13 -19.97 9.02
N GLU A 234 4.09 -19.14 8.65
CA GLU A 234 4.61 -18.97 7.29
C GLU A 234 6.12 -18.72 7.33
N LEU A 235 6.81 -19.25 6.33
CA LEU A 235 8.19 -18.93 5.98
C LEU A 235 8.32 -18.78 4.47
N SER A 236 8.86 -17.64 4.02
CA SER A 236 9.05 -17.30 2.62
C SER A 236 10.46 -16.75 2.39
N GLY A 237 10.96 -16.88 1.17
CA GLY A 237 12.21 -16.28 0.73
C GLY A 237 11.99 -15.40 -0.48
N TYR A 238 12.61 -14.21 -0.50
CA TYR A 238 12.47 -13.22 -1.55
C TYR A 238 13.82 -12.92 -2.20
N ALA A 239 13.84 -12.83 -3.51
CA ALA A 239 14.98 -12.39 -4.30
C ALA A 239 14.52 -11.34 -5.32
N THR A 240 15.44 -10.60 -5.92
CA THR A 240 15.11 -9.63 -6.96
C THR A 240 14.32 -10.27 -8.10
N ALA A 241 13.22 -9.64 -8.52
CA ALA A 241 12.39 -10.08 -9.62
C ALA A 241 13.06 -9.79 -10.97
N ASN A 242 14.03 -10.60 -11.34
CA ASN A 242 14.80 -10.46 -12.58
C ASN A 242 14.85 -11.79 -13.39
N GLY A 243 15.44 -11.76 -14.57
CA GLY A 243 15.54 -12.91 -15.45
C GLY A 243 14.18 -13.52 -15.78
N VAL A 244 13.98 -14.79 -15.50
CA VAL A 244 12.72 -15.50 -15.73
C VAL A 244 11.58 -15.01 -14.83
N TRP A 245 11.89 -14.30 -13.73
CA TRP A 245 10.93 -13.74 -12.77
C TRP A 245 10.58 -12.28 -13.05
N SER A 246 11.12 -11.67 -14.11
CA SER A 246 10.89 -10.25 -14.43
C SER A 246 9.42 -9.91 -14.69
N PHE A 247 8.57 -10.89 -15.03
CA PHE A 247 7.12 -10.68 -15.15
C PHE A 247 6.44 -10.33 -13.82
N MET A 248 7.12 -10.55 -12.68
CA MET A 248 6.67 -10.18 -11.33
C MET A 248 7.12 -8.78 -10.92
N SER A 249 7.94 -8.11 -11.73
CA SER A 249 8.48 -6.78 -11.51
C SER A 249 7.58 -5.70 -12.10
N HIS A 250 7.66 -4.49 -11.55
CA HIS A 250 7.03 -3.31 -12.15
C HIS A 250 7.74 -2.82 -13.44
N GLY A 251 8.89 -3.40 -13.78
CA GLY A 251 9.69 -2.99 -14.93
C GLY A 251 10.59 -1.80 -14.62
N PHE A 252 11.15 -1.21 -15.69
CA PHE A 252 12.02 -0.03 -15.62
C PHE A 252 11.49 1.06 -16.52
N ASN A 253 11.35 2.27 -16.01
CA ASN A 253 10.91 3.42 -16.80
C ASN A 253 12.06 4.15 -17.48
N THR A 254 13.15 4.39 -16.75
CA THR A 254 14.29 5.19 -17.20
C THR A 254 15.65 4.52 -16.97
N GLY A 255 15.64 3.28 -16.52
CA GLY A 255 16.84 2.53 -16.16
C GLY A 255 16.63 1.72 -14.89
N ARG A 256 17.66 1.06 -14.40
CA ARG A 256 17.59 0.26 -13.18
C ARG A 256 17.52 1.08 -11.89
N GLY A 257 17.75 2.39 -11.94
CA GLY A 257 17.85 3.25 -10.77
C GLY A 257 16.60 3.25 -9.88
N ASP A 258 15.43 2.98 -10.46
CA ASP A 258 14.16 2.96 -9.73
C ASP A 258 13.84 1.60 -9.10
N GLN A 259 14.67 0.58 -9.34
CA GLN A 259 14.43 -0.77 -8.83
C GLN A 259 15.20 -1.03 -7.54
N GLN A 260 14.54 -1.65 -6.55
CA GLN A 260 15.22 -2.17 -5.37
C GLN A 260 15.86 -3.53 -5.68
N ILE A 261 17.19 -3.61 -5.66
CA ILE A 261 17.94 -4.84 -5.94
C ILE A 261 18.42 -5.45 -4.62
N VAL A 262 17.88 -6.62 -4.28
CA VAL A 262 18.29 -7.37 -3.08
C VAL A 262 19.34 -8.41 -3.38
N LYS A 263 20.22 -8.67 -2.41
CA LYS A 263 21.28 -9.67 -2.52
C LYS A 263 20.78 -11.05 -2.08
N GLY A 264 20.83 -12.00 -3.00
CA GLY A 264 20.47 -13.38 -2.70
C GLY A 264 19.02 -13.58 -2.29
N THR A 265 18.77 -14.47 -1.34
CA THR A 265 17.42 -14.77 -0.82
C THR A 265 17.24 -14.20 0.57
N ASN A 266 16.22 -13.41 0.73
CA ASN A 266 15.91 -12.65 1.96
C ASN A 266 14.73 -13.28 2.67
N PRO A 267 14.89 -13.78 3.92
CA PRO A 267 13.86 -14.52 4.62
C PRO A 267 12.78 -13.60 5.19
N TYR A 268 11.52 -13.96 4.95
CA TYR A 268 10.33 -13.44 5.57
C TYR A 268 9.63 -14.51 6.39
N TRP A 269 9.05 -14.14 7.53
CA TRP A 269 8.29 -15.03 8.37
C TRP A 269 7.05 -14.35 8.93
N ARG A 270 6.00 -15.14 9.24
CA ARG A 270 4.79 -14.69 9.92
C ARG A 270 4.25 -15.76 10.86
N LEU A 271 3.83 -15.34 12.05
CA LEU A 271 3.09 -16.14 13.01
C LEU A 271 1.83 -15.37 13.41
N ALA A 272 0.69 -16.05 13.52
CA ALA A 272 -0.53 -15.42 14.02
C ALA A 272 -1.38 -16.40 14.81
N LEU A 273 -2.08 -15.84 15.80
CA LEU A 273 -3.10 -16.52 16.59
C LEU A 273 -4.44 -15.87 16.30
N THR A 274 -5.46 -16.69 16.07
CA THR A 274 -6.82 -16.20 15.80
C THR A 274 -7.84 -16.93 16.64
N ARG A 275 -8.96 -16.24 16.88
CA ARG A 275 -10.11 -16.81 17.57
C ARG A 275 -11.40 -16.28 16.98
N GLU A 276 -12.36 -17.17 16.77
CA GLU A 276 -13.70 -16.86 16.30
C GLU A 276 -14.72 -17.25 17.36
N TRP A 277 -15.72 -16.39 17.65
CA TRP A 277 -16.79 -16.67 18.60
C TRP A 277 -18.05 -15.84 18.26
N GLY A 278 -19.14 -16.51 17.92
CA GLY A 278 -20.36 -15.84 17.46
C GLY A 278 -20.06 -14.90 16.29
N PRO A 279 -20.50 -13.62 16.34
CA PRO A 279 -20.22 -12.64 15.29
C PRO A 279 -18.81 -12.02 15.39
N HIS A 280 -18.02 -12.42 16.34
CA HIS A 280 -16.71 -11.83 16.62
C HIS A 280 -15.61 -12.69 16.08
N ASN A 281 -14.54 -12.06 15.61
CA ASN A 281 -13.25 -12.70 15.40
C ASN A 281 -12.11 -11.74 15.75
N ALA A 282 -11.03 -12.30 16.23
CA ALA A 282 -9.82 -11.55 16.59
C ALA A 282 -8.57 -12.28 16.14
N MET A 283 -7.54 -11.54 15.81
CA MET A 283 -6.22 -12.03 15.47
C MET A 283 -5.16 -11.13 16.11
N ILE A 284 -4.09 -11.75 16.58
CA ILE A 284 -2.83 -11.10 16.91
C ILE A 284 -1.72 -11.80 16.14
N GLY A 285 -0.78 -11.06 15.59
CA GLY A 285 0.29 -11.61 14.77
C GLY A 285 1.61 -10.89 14.94
N THR A 286 2.64 -11.55 14.45
CA THR A 286 3.97 -10.98 14.30
C THR A 286 4.57 -11.47 12.99
N PHE A 287 5.38 -10.63 12.38
CA PHE A 287 6.03 -10.91 11.10
C PHE A 287 7.36 -10.18 11.02
N GLY A 288 8.21 -10.55 10.10
CA GLY A 288 9.47 -9.85 9.92
C GLY A 288 10.22 -10.31 8.69
N MET A 289 11.21 -9.51 8.33
CA MET A 289 12.08 -9.76 7.20
C MET A 289 13.50 -9.24 7.48
N ASN A 290 14.50 -9.96 6.99
CA ASN A 290 15.86 -9.44 6.87
C ASN A 290 16.16 -9.25 5.40
N THR A 291 16.57 -8.05 5.03
CA THR A 291 16.85 -7.68 3.63
C THR A 291 18.26 -7.12 3.51
N ASP A 292 19.04 -7.69 2.62
CA ASP A 292 20.32 -7.15 2.17
C ASP A 292 20.10 -6.46 0.82
N LEU A 293 20.21 -5.12 0.79
CA LEU A 293 19.87 -4.27 -0.36
C LEU A 293 21.14 -3.62 -0.92
N TYR A 294 21.29 -3.65 -2.24
CA TYR A 294 22.34 -2.87 -2.92
C TYR A 294 21.93 -1.39 -2.95
N PRO A 295 22.79 -0.47 -2.53
CA PRO A 295 22.47 0.96 -2.54
C PRO A 295 22.38 1.56 -3.95
N ASP A 296 23.10 0.99 -4.93
CA ASP A 296 22.99 1.35 -6.34
C ASP A 296 22.46 0.18 -7.15
N ALA A 297 21.26 0.34 -7.67
CA ALA A 297 20.63 -0.65 -8.53
C ALA A 297 21.30 -0.80 -9.89
N ASN A 298 22.05 0.20 -10.36
CA ASN A 298 22.81 0.14 -11.61
C ASN A 298 24.12 -0.64 -11.46
N ASP A 299 24.68 -0.68 -10.24
CA ASP A 299 25.84 -1.49 -9.88
C ASP A 299 25.54 -2.42 -8.71
N PRO A 300 24.76 -3.51 -8.90
CA PRO A 300 24.43 -4.46 -7.84
C PRO A 300 25.60 -5.39 -7.52
N SER A 301 26.74 -4.83 -7.21
CA SER A 301 27.96 -5.53 -6.82
C SER A 301 28.50 -5.00 -5.48
N GLY A 302 29.36 -5.77 -4.84
CA GLY A 302 29.99 -5.34 -3.60
C GLY A 302 29.14 -5.53 -2.34
N PRO A 303 29.35 -4.67 -1.29
CA PRO A 303 28.63 -4.76 -0.04
C PRO A 303 27.19 -4.23 -0.19
N THR A 304 26.34 -4.62 0.77
CA THR A 304 24.92 -4.24 0.82
C THR A 304 24.61 -3.59 2.14
N ASP A 305 23.64 -2.69 2.15
CA ASP A 305 23.01 -2.24 3.38
C ASP A 305 22.01 -3.28 3.86
N ARG A 306 21.84 -3.36 5.18
CA ARG A 306 20.97 -4.37 5.79
C ARG A 306 19.80 -3.74 6.51
N PHE A 307 18.59 -4.18 6.15
CA PHE A 307 17.34 -3.84 6.81
C PHE A 307 16.85 -5.01 7.64
N ARG A 308 16.43 -4.74 8.86
CA ARG A 308 15.83 -5.72 9.76
C ARG A 308 14.51 -5.20 10.26
N ASP A 309 13.44 -5.76 9.72
CA ASP A 309 12.07 -5.40 10.06
C ASP A 309 11.46 -6.45 10.98
N ILE A 310 10.83 -5.97 12.06
CA ILE A 310 9.97 -6.80 12.92
C ILE A 310 8.64 -6.06 13.08
N GLY A 311 7.55 -6.75 12.75
CA GLY A 311 6.20 -6.23 12.82
C GLY A 311 5.32 -7.00 13.79
N PHE A 312 4.35 -6.27 14.35
CA PHE A 312 3.26 -6.81 15.15
C PHE A 312 1.96 -6.27 14.61
N ASP A 313 0.95 -7.11 14.51
CA ASP A 313 -0.37 -6.68 14.06
C ASP A 313 -1.50 -7.32 14.89
N ALA A 314 -2.64 -6.66 14.84
CA ALA A 314 -3.87 -7.14 15.44
C ALA A 314 -5.07 -6.74 14.58
N GLN A 315 -6.05 -7.60 14.55
CA GLN A 315 -7.34 -7.34 13.91
C GLN A 315 -8.47 -7.84 14.81
N TYR A 316 -9.50 -7.02 14.93
CA TYR A 316 -10.77 -7.42 15.53
C TYR A 316 -11.90 -7.09 14.58
N GLN A 317 -12.88 -8.00 14.45
CA GLN A 317 -14.06 -7.79 13.65
C GLN A 317 -15.32 -8.20 14.42
N TYR A 318 -16.37 -7.40 14.24
CA TYR A 318 -17.76 -7.76 14.58
C TYR A 318 -18.56 -7.82 13.29
N LEU A 319 -19.07 -9.00 12.95
CA LEU A 319 -19.72 -9.31 11.69
C LEU A 319 -21.15 -9.78 11.93
N LEU A 320 -22.08 -8.84 12.04
CA LEU A 320 -23.50 -9.14 12.22
C LEU A 320 -24.34 -8.12 11.46
N ASP A 321 -25.03 -8.60 10.41
CA ASP A 321 -25.92 -7.74 9.62
C ASP A 321 -26.96 -7.04 10.51
N PRO A 322 -27.23 -5.74 10.32
CA PRO A 322 -26.70 -4.86 9.29
C PRO A 322 -25.38 -4.14 9.65
N HIS A 323 -24.73 -4.50 10.74
CA HIS A 323 -23.58 -3.81 11.31
C HIS A 323 -22.32 -4.60 11.11
N THR A 324 -21.28 -3.95 10.59
CA THR A 324 -19.93 -4.50 10.51
C THR A 324 -18.93 -3.51 11.09
N VAL A 325 -18.09 -3.98 12.01
CA VAL A 325 -16.98 -3.21 12.58
C VAL A 325 -15.70 -3.98 12.31
N THR A 326 -14.67 -3.27 11.85
CA THR A 326 -13.30 -3.80 11.76
C THR A 326 -12.34 -2.82 12.43
N ALA A 327 -11.52 -3.31 13.35
CA ALA A 327 -10.41 -2.58 13.93
C ALA A 327 -9.11 -3.29 13.58
N THR A 328 -8.12 -2.56 13.09
CA THR A 328 -6.79 -3.07 12.75
C THR A 328 -5.71 -2.18 13.35
N ALA A 329 -4.61 -2.77 13.76
CA ALA A 329 -3.42 -2.05 14.19
C ALA A 329 -2.17 -2.79 13.70
N THR A 330 -1.15 -2.04 13.28
CA THR A 330 0.14 -2.58 12.86
C THR A 330 1.26 -1.70 13.39
N TYR A 331 2.27 -2.32 13.96
CA TYR A 331 3.50 -1.67 14.38
C TYR A 331 4.67 -2.39 13.72
N ILE A 332 5.60 -1.62 13.12
CA ILE A 332 6.84 -2.14 12.54
C ILE A 332 8.00 -1.34 13.13
N THR A 333 9.04 -2.05 13.56
CA THR A 333 10.34 -1.47 13.89
C THR A 333 11.36 -1.97 12.89
N GLU A 334 12.09 -1.05 12.29
CA GLU A 334 13.17 -1.30 11.35
C GLU A 334 14.49 -0.85 11.95
N LYS A 335 15.53 -1.64 11.74
CA LYS A 335 16.90 -1.23 11.90
C LYS A 335 17.59 -1.26 10.55
N HIS A 336 18.02 -0.10 10.06
CA HIS A 336 18.84 0.05 8.88
C HIS A 336 20.32 0.12 9.28
N ILE A 337 21.16 -0.76 8.76
CA ILE A 337 22.59 -0.87 9.03
C ILE A 337 23.33 -0.55 7.74
N TYR A 338 24.06 0.55 7.74
CA TYR A 338 24.85 1.02 6.62
C TYR A 338 26.17 0.26 6.59
N ALA A 339 26.29 -0.74 5.73
CA ALA A 339 27.51 -1.50 5.53
C ALA A 339 28.19 -1.18 4.19
N SER A 340 27.41 -0.62 3.28
CA SER A 340 27.83 -0.22 1.94
C SER A 340 27.80 1.29 1.73
N THR A 341 26.81 1.94 2.30
CA THR A 341 26.66 3.39 2.27
C THR A 341 27.57 3.97 3.36
N GLU A 342 28.87 4.11 3.09
CA GLU A 342 29.77 4.79 4.02
C GLU A 342 29.49 6.29 4.03
N PRO A 343 29.53 6.93 5.22
CA PRO A 343 29.51 8.39 5.30
C PRO A 343 30.73 8.95 4.55
N ALA A 344 30.51 9.63 3.43
CA ALA A 344 31.62 10.38 2.85
C ALA A 344 31.95 11.53 3.78
N PRO A 345 33.26 11.80 4.04
CA PRO A 345 33.65 13.00 4.76
C PRO A 345 33.14 14.23 3.99
N LEU A 346 32.77 15.28 4.72
CA LEU A 346 32.47 16.58 4.11
C LEU A 346 33.59 16.91 3.17
N ASP A 347 33.29 17.37 1.97
CA ASP A 347 34.29 17.92 1.07
C ASP A 347 35.03 19.09 1.75
N PRO A 348 36.30 19.31 1.43
CA PRO A 348 37.11 20.37 2.08
C PRO A 348 36.50 21.76 1.99
N ASP A 349 35.55 22.00 1.10
CA ASP A 349 34.80 23.25 0.95
C ASP A 349 33.56 23.35 1.82
N GLY A 350 33.28 22.30 2.63
CA GLY A 350 32.08 22.22 3.48
C GLY A 350 30.80 21.93 2.74
N SER A 351 30.88 21.65 1.44
CA SER A 351 29.72 21.14 0.70
C SER A 351 29.40 19.72 1.17
N LEU A 352 28.10 19.38 1.23
CA LEU A 352 27.66 18.03 1.48
C LEU A 352 28.07 17.18 0.28
N GLY A 353 29.23 16.55 0.37
CA GLY A 353 29.45 15.33 -0.38
C GLY A 353 28.27 14.41 -0.11
N LEU A 354 27.86 13.60 -1.07
CA LEU A 354 26.76 12.63 -0.92
C LEU A 354 27.05 11.56 0.16
N GLY A 355 27.89 11.87 1.13
CA GLY A 355 28.24 11.04 2.25
C GLY A 355 27.48 11.43 3.49
N LEU A 356 26.91 10.43 4.11
CA LEU A 356 26.12 10.54 5.33
C LEU A 356 27.02 10.98 6.50
N PRO A 357 26.75 12.09 7.18
CA PRO A 357 27.47 12.46 8.39
C PRO A 357 26.93 11.68 9.61
N ASP A 358 26.50 10.44 9.45
CA ASP A 358 26.13 9.65 10.59
C ASP A 358 27.31 8.83 11.10
N THR A 359 27.62 9.02 12.36
CA THR A 359 28.68 8.30 13.08
C THR A 359 28.20 6.97 13.63
N SER A 360 26.90 6.67 13.56
CA SER A 360 26.35 5.46 14.21
C SER A 360 26.42 4.21 13.32
N GLY A 361 26.55 4.36 12.02
CA GLY A 361 26.49 3.25 11.06
C GLY A 361 25.13 2.53 11.03
N SER A 362 24.12 3.09 11.70
CA SER A 362 22.76 2.54 11.66
C SER A 362 21.71 3.54 12.11
N ASP A 363 20.54 3.44 11.47
CA ASP A 363 19.32 4.17 11.83
C ASP A 363 18.23 3.23 12.32
N LYS A 364 17.27 3.81 13.02
CA LYS A 364 16.05 3.13 13.46
C LYS A 364 14.83 3.87 12.92
N LEU A 365 13.84 3.11 12.47
CA LEU A 365 12.55 3.64 12.02
C LEU A 365 11.44 2.81 12.66
N ASP A 366 10.47 3.49 13.26
CA ASP A 366 9.29 2.89 13.85
C ASP A 366 8.04 3.44 13.17
N MET A 367 7.14 2.56 12.75
CA MET A 367 5.85 2.92 12.18
C MET A 367 4.72 2.28 12.95
N PHE A 368 3.76 3.08 13.38
CA PHE A 368 2.50 2.60 13.93
C PHE A 368 1.33 3.08 13.08
N ARG A 369 0.41 2.18 12.76
CA ARG A 369 -0.87 2.47 12.11
C ARG A 369 -2.00 1.80 12.86
N ALA A 370 -3.15 2.46 12.95
CA ALA A 370 -4.38 1.89 13.46
C ALA A 370 -5.57 2.43 12.67
N LYS A 371 -6.59 1.59 12.46
CA LYS A 371 -7.84 1.98 11.80
C LYS A 371 -9.02 1.33 12.51
N VAL A 372 -10.10 2.08 12.63
CA VAL A 372 -11.42 1.53 12.94
C VAL A 372 -12.35 1.90 11.77
N SER A 373 -13.05 0.92 11.26
CA SER A 373 -14.09 1.11 10.24
C SER A 373 -15.43 0.54 10.70
N TYR A 374 -16.49 1.22 10.31
CA TYR A 374 -17.86 0.80 10.50
C TYR A 374 -18.59 0.84 9.17
N VAL A 375 -19.33 -0.22 8.87
CA VAL A 375 -20.16 -0.31 7.66
C VAL A 375 -21.57 -0.73 8.05
N TYR A 376 -22.54 0.02 7.54
CA TYR A 376 -23.96 -0.23 7.72
C TYR A 376 -24.58 -0.76 6.43
N GLN A 377 -25.27 -1.91 6.52
CA GLN A 377 -25.94 -2.59 5.40
C GLN A 377 -25.06 -2.84 4.17
N ALA A 378 -23.73 -2.95 4.35
CA ALA A 378 -22.76 -3.02 3.27
C ALA A 378 -22.85 -1.87 2.24
N LYS A 379 -23.45 -0.75 2.60
CA LYS A 379 -23.70 0.40 1.73
C LYS A 379 -23.05 1.69 2.22
N TYR A 380 -23.11 1.96 3.50
CA TYR A 380 -22.62 3.20 4.09
C TYR A 380 -21.48 2.88 5.03
N GLY A 381 -20.31 3.37 4.72
CA GLY A 381 -19.11 3.13 5.49
C GLY A 381 -18.49 4.41 6.02
N GLY A 382 -17.77 4.28 7.12
CA GLY A 382 -16.90 5.32 7.65
C GLY A 382 -15.70 4.69 8.32
N SER A 383 -14.55 5.34 8.25
CA SER A 383 -13.35 4.92 8.95
C SER A 383 -12.56 6.10 9.50
N LEU A 384 -11.81 5.82 10.55
CA LEU A 384 -10.81 6.72 11.11
C LEU A 384 -9.52 5.95 11.25
N SER A 385 -8.47 6.45 10.64
CA SER A 385 -7.12 5.89 10.67
C SER A 385 -6.16 6.85 11.35
N PHE A 386 -5.21 6.32 12.08
CA PHE A 386 -4.09 7.04 12.68
C PHE A 386 -2.80 6.46 12.16
N PHE A 387 -1.82 7.30 11.87
CA PHE A 387 -0.46 6.88 11.55
C PHE A 387 0.57 7.72 12.31
N ASN A 388 1.66 7.08 12.68
CA ASN A 388 2.78 7.72 13.35
C ASN A 388 4.08 7.01 12.93
N VAL A 389 4.97 7.76 12.34
CA VAL A 389 6.34 7.34 12.01
C VAL A 389 7.28 8.12 12.90
N THR A 390 8.26 7.46 13.47
CA THR A 390 9.35 8.06 14.26
C THR A 390 10.64 7.33 13.93
N GLY A 391 11.79 7.99 14.06
CA GLY A 391 13.06 7.35 13.76
C GLY A 391 14.25 8.22 14.11
N SER A 392 15.44 7.71 13.84
CA SER A 392 16.70 8.43 13.97
C SER A 392 16.66 9.70 13.14
N ALA A 393 17.23 10.76 13.65
CA ALA A 393 17.48 11.94 12.83
C ALA A 393 18.76 11.71 12.01
N ASN A 394 18.61 11.79 10.69
CA ASN A 394 19.72 11.64 9.75
C ASN A 394 19.61 12.75 8.69
N THR A 395 20.42 13.78 8.84
CA THR A 395 20.34 14.96 7.97
C THR A 395 20.72 14.63 6.52
N ALA A 396 21.57 13.68 6.28
CA ALA A 396 21.96 13.30 4.95
C ALA A 396 20.86 12.56 4.17
N LEU A 397 20.06 11.73 4.86
CA LEU A 397 18.93 11.00 4.24
C LEU A 397 17.65 11.83 4.18
N GLN A 398 17.41 12.66 5.19
CA GLN A 398 16.10 13.27 5.41
C GLN A 398 16.06 14.77 5.10
N THR A 399 17.21 15.44 5.03
CA THR A 399 17.26 16.87 4.70
C THR A 399 17.21 17.04 3.18
N ALA A 400 16.42 18.01 2.73
CA ALA A 400 16.43 18.40 1.33
C ALA A 400 17.82 18.92 0.96
N ALA A 401 18.51 18.22 0.10
CA ALA A 401 19.72 18.70 -0.51
C ALA A 401 19.39 19.77 -1.55
N ASN A 402 19.13 21.00 -1.11
CA ASN A 402 19.01 22.13 -1.99
C ASN A 402 20.32 22.93 -1.91
N ASP A 403 21.07 22.86 -2.97
CA ASP A 403 22.02 23.88 -3.26
C ASP A 403 21.25 25.11 -3.74
N PRO A 404 21.21 26.22 -2.98
CA PRO A 404 20.59 27.47 -3.41
C PRO A 404 21.18 28.01 -4.72
N ASN A 405 22.37 27.55 -5.11
CA ASN A 405 23.09 27.96 -6.31
C ASN A 405 22.87 26.99 -7.49
N ASN A 406 22.26 25.84 -7.26
CA ASN A 406 21.96 24.86 -8.29
C ASN A 406 20.56 24.22 -8.06
N PRO A 407 19.49 25.01 -8.25
CA PRO A 407 18.14 24.53 -8.12
C PRO A 407 17.89 23.45 -9.20
N GLY A 408 17.67 22.22 -8.78
CA GLY A 408 17.47 21.07 -9.65
C GLY A 408 18.43 19.91 -9.43
N THR A 409 19.47 20.05 -8.63
CA THR A 409 20.26 18.92 -8.14
C THR A 409 19.55 18.32 -6.92
N VAL A 410 18.50 17.55 -7.17
CA VAL A 410 17.88 16.71 -6.16
C VAL A 410 18.71 15.44 -6.06
N ALA A 411 19.66 15.43 -5.15
CA ALA A 411 20.32 14.19 -4.78
C ALA A 411 19.33 13.42 -3.87
N GLY A 412 18.89 12.28 -4.31
CA GLY A 412 18.02 11.37 -3.60
C GLY A 412 16.79 12.10 -3.03
N GLU A 413 15.61 11.62 -3.21
CA GLU A 413 14.38 12.34 -2.84
C GLU A 413 14.51 13.09 -1.52
N PRO A 414 14.53 14.42 -1.55
CA PRO A 414 14.60 15.18 -0.33
C PRO A 414 13.27 15.02 0.37
N LEU A 415 13.31 14.36 1.46
CA LEU A 415 12.11 14.26 2.28
C LEU A 415 11.75 15.59 2.95
N GLY A 416 12.60 16.61 2.72
CA GLY A 416 12.33 17.97 3.17
C GLY A 416 12.23 18.07 4.68
N SER A 417 13.24 17.56 5.42
CA SER A 417 13.30 17.68 6.88
C SER A 417 14.40 18.66 7.30
N LEU A 418 14.03 19.76 7.93
CA LEU A 418 15.00 20.73 8.45
C LEU A 418 16.00 20.13 9.46
N ASN A 419 15.56 19.16 10.24
CA ASN A 419 16.33 18.57 11.34
C ASN A 419 16.71 17.10 11.10
N GLY A 420 16.56 16.62 9.86
CA GLY A 420 16.89 15.26 9.48
C GLY A 420 15.94 14.19 10.07
N SER A 421 14.83 14.56 10.70
CA SER A 421 13.92 13.61 11.35
C SER A 421 12.82 13.15 10.38
N PRO A 422 12.57 11.82 10.25
CA PRO A 422 11.46 11.27 9.47
C PRO A 422 10.10 11.39 10.17
N ALA A 423 10.06 11.95 11.38
CA ALA A 423 8.88 11.88 12.24
C ALA A 423 7.66 12.53 11.60
N THR A 424 6.66 11.70 11.26
CA THR A 424 5.41 12.11 10.62
C THR A 424 4.22 11.47 11.34
N ARG A 425 3.22 12.28 11.69
CA ARG A 425 2.03 11.83 12.40
C ARG A 425 0.79 12.53 11.87
N GLY A 426 -0.26 11.76 11.66
CA GLY A 426 -1.52 12.29 11.19
C GLY A 426 -2.67 11.30 11.29
N TRP A 427 -3.77 11.69 10.70
CA TRP A 427 -5.02 10.95 10.68
C TRP A 427 -5.62 10.98 9.29
N THR A 428 -6.40 9.95 8.97
CA THR A 428 -7.25 9.93 7.79
C THR A 428 -8.66 9.55 8.20
N ALA A 429 -9.63 10.42 7.92
CA ALA A 429 -11.05 10.09 8.02
C ALA A 429 -11.58 9.77 6.63
N GLU A 430 -12.45 8.76 6.53
CA GLU A 430 -13.09 8.36 5.27
C GLU A 430 -14.58 8.15 5.47
N ALA A 431 -15.37 8.60 4.51
CA ALA A 431 -16.79 8.24 4.37
C ALA A 431 -16.99 7.60 2.99
N THR A 432 -17.76 6.50 2.95
CA THR A 432 -17.99 5.75 1.71
C THR A 432 -19.46 5.47 1.49
N TRP A 433 -19.86 5.48 0.23
CA TRP A 433 -21.13 5.00 -0.25
C TRP A 433 -20.93 3.96 -1.34
N THR A 434 -21.51 2.78 -1.17
CA THR A 434 -21.43 1.64 -2.08
C THR A 434 -22.83 1.38 -2.64
N PRO A 435 -23.27 2.11 -3.66
CA PRO A 435 -24.61 1.96 -4.26
C PRO A 435 -24.81 0.58 -4.86
N LEU A 436 -23.74 0.01 -5.42
CA LEU A 436 -23.66 -1.33 -6.01
C LEU A 436 -22.43 -2.02 -5.43
N GLN A 437 -22.43 -3.35 -5.37
CA GLN A 437 -21.31 -4.13 -4.83
C GLN A 437 -19.97 -3.87 -5.53
N ASN A 438 -20.03 -3.40 -6.76
CA ASN A 438 -18.89 -3.12 -7.64
C ASN A 438 -18.70 -1.63 -7.94
N ALA A 439 -19.39 -0.74 -7.24
CA ALA A 439 -19.24 0.69 -7.38
C ALA A 439 -19.18 1.37 -6.02
N ARG A 440 -18.19 2.19 -5.78
CA ARG A 440 -17.97 2.92 -4.54
C ARG A 440 -17.60 4.36 -4.81
N ILE A 441 -18.20 5.25 -4.04
CA ILE A 441 -17.81 6.65 -3.94
C ILE A 441 -17.27 6.86 -2.55
N GLY A 442 -16.09 7.46 -2.43
CA GLY A 442 -15.45 7.71 -1.15
C GLY A 442 -14.88 9.11 -1.07
N LEU A 443 -14.96 9.67 0.12
CA LEU A 443 -14.37 10.95 0.48
C LEU A 443 -13.42 10.71 1.64
N GLN A 444 -12.14 11.03 1.44
CA GLN A 444 -11.11 10.97 2.46
C GLN A 444 -10.62 12.39 2.78
N TYR A 445 -10.29 12.62 4.04
CA TYR A 445 -9.54 13.78 4.49
C TYR A 445 -8.38 13.32 5.36
N THR A 446 -7.16 13.61 4.90
CA THR A 446 -5.93 13.34 5.63
C THR A 446 -5.40 14.64 6.21
N TRP A 447 -5.05 14.64 7.51
CA TRP A 447 -4.43 15.80 8.15
C TRP A 447 -3.23 15.39 8.97
N PHE A 448 -2.23 16.27 8.97
CA PHE A 448 -0.95 16.05 9.62
C PHE A 448 -0.80 16.93 10.85
N ASN A 449 -0.47 16.29 11.97
CA ASN A 449 -0.07 16.99 13.20
C ASN A 449 1.44 17.27 13.23
N LYS A 450 2.20 16.45 12.49
CA LYS A 450 3.65 16.55 12.31
C LYS A 450 4.01 15.98 10.94
N PHE A 451 4.95 16.60 10.25
CA PHE A 451 5.47 16.11 8.98
C PHE A 451 6.98 16.31 8.96
N ASN A 452 7.75 15.26 8.57
CA ASN A 452 9.21 15.28 8.44
C ASN A 452 9.93 16.01 9.58
N GLY A 453 9.56 15.69 10.83
CA GLY A 453 10.21 16.23 12.02
C GLY A 453 9.61 17.51 12.61
N GLY A 454 8.76 18.26 11.89
CA GLY A 454 8.21 19.53 12.34
C GLY A 454 6.69 19.64 12.24
N THR A 455 6.10 20.51 13.06
CA THR A 455 4.71 20.98 12.91
C THR A 455 4.67 22.22 12.04
N ASN A 456 5.63 23.12 12.25
CA ASN A 456 5.81 24.37 11.49
C ASN A 456 7.18 24.36 10.86
N ASN A 457 7.29 24.94 9.65
CA ASN A 457 8.54 25.10 8.93
C ASN A 457 9.39 23.82 8.91
N TYR A 458 8.74 22.68 8.60
CA TYR A 458 9.37 21.36 8.71
C TYR A 458 10.53 21.18 7.70
N ASP A 459 10.44 21.85 6.54
CA ASP A 459 11.41 21.79 5.45
C ASP A 459 12.53 22.85 5.54
N GLY A 460 12.40 23.82 6.46
CA GLY A 460 13.30 24.98 6.54
C GLY A 460 12.92 26.14 5.61
N PHE A 461 11.94 25.96 4.73
CA PHE A 461 11.50 26.94 3.73
C PHE A 461 10.10 27.51 4.00
N GLY A 462 9.54 27.23 5.16
CA GLY A 462 8.28 27.81 5.62
C GLY A 462 7.07 26.89 5.51
N ARG A 463 7.18 25.65 5.02
CA ARG A 463 6.05 24.73 4.96
C ARG A 463 5.71 24.19 6.35
N ASN A 464 4.44 24.10 6.62
CA ASN A 464 3.89 23.52 7.86
C ASN A 464 3.33 22.12 7.57
N ALA A 465 3.25 21.28 8.59
CA ALA A 465 2.64 19.95 8.46
C ALA A 465 1.21 20.03 7.87
N SER A 466 0.44 21.03 8.25
CA SER A 466 -0.92 21.26 7.76
C SER A 466 -1.01 21.62 6.28
N ASP A 467 0.08 22.05 5.65
CA ASP A 467 0.12 22.35 4.21
C ASP A 467 -0.06 21.09 3.36
N ASN A 468 0.27 19.91 3.93
CA ASN A 468 0.10 18.60 3.32
C ASN A 468 -1.30 17.99 3.54
N ASN A 469 -2.19 18.67 4.28
CA ASN A 469 -3.56 18.18 4.48
C ASN A 469 -4.26 18.05 3.13
N THR A 470 -4.90 16.90 2.90
CA THR A 470 -5.43 16.56 1.58
C THR A 470 -6.87 16.11 1.66
N LEU A 471 -7.72 16.70 0.84
CA LEU A 471 -9.05 16.22 0.53
C LEU A 471 -8.95 15.34 -0.72
N PHE A 472 -9.47 14.12 -0.64
CA PHE A 472 -9.46 13.14 -1.72
C PHE A 472 -10.85 12.56 -1.93
N LEU A 473 -11.44 12.81 -3.10
CA LEU A 473 -12.71 12.24 -3.53
C LEU A 473 -12.43 11.23 -4.64
N TYR A 474 -13.02 10.05 -4.56
CA TYR A 474 -12.85 9.03 -5.59
C TYR A 474 -14.16 8.33 -5.97
N VAL A 475 -14.19 7.85 -7.18
CA VAL A 475 -15.15 6.87 -7.70
C VAL A 475 -14.38 5.66 -8.15
N TRP A 476 -14.68 4.53 -7.55
CA TRP A 476 -14.14 3.22 -7.89
C TRP A 476 -15.22 2.35 -8.49
N GLY A 477 -14.88 1.62 -9.55
CA GLY A 477 -15.77 0.65 -10.17
C GLY A 477 -15.02 -0.58 -10.64
N ALA A 478 -15.68 -1.77 -10.63
CA ALA A 478 -15.13 -3.04 -11.10
C ALA A 478 -16.16 -3.86 -11.88
N ILE A 479 -15.71 -4.67 -12.83
CA ILE A 479 -16.51 -5.55 -13.69
C ILE A 479 -15.94 -6.94 -13.80
#